data_a7ea7b481ea94aaed127030fc795a95d
#
_entry.id   a7ea7b481ea94aaed127030fc795a95d
#
_cell.length_a   1.000
_cell.length_b   1.000
_cell.length_c   1.000
_cell.angle_alpha   90.00
_cell.angle_beta   90.00
_cell.angle_gamma   90.00
#
_symmetry.space_group_name_H-M   'P 1'
#
loop_
_entity.id
_entity.type
_entity.pdbx_description
1 polymer ?
#
loop_
_entity_poly.entity_id
_entity_poly.type
_entity_poly.pdbx_seq_one_letter_code
_entity_poly.pdbx_strand_id
1 'polypeptide(L)'
;MSNASSAKEATAPKMGATLSPDLNVVKQSKGPVMTLADEFYKVGPGPSSSHTIGPMRITYDFYQRCTTLPADQLAKATGLKVHLFGSLSATGKGHGTEHAALAGLLGKEPATVDPLFLDEMKANPEQTYPVKLGDKTFNLSLADIIYDTTKGDFPHPNTMTCKLMGRDKPIYVQEYYSVGGGFIEWKGYQPPKKGQPKYLYSTMKELRQHAEKNNLSIAQVIMANEVAVSGKTEKQINAFLDKIANAMLATVKSGLSVKEGVLPGPIKLHSKAATVWERAQDEKYESDRAIAMVAACALAASEENARGHVVITAPTSGSAGVMPAIVYALVNSKRQVSMEKIREGLLAGLAVGYLCKHNATLAAAEGGCQSEIGVASAMAAALIAQVMGSNPQTLENAAESALEHHLGMTCDPVAGYVQVPCIERCAFGAVKAWTAFLIATNEIESRHRVDLDATIKTLADTGRDMNAKYKETSEAGLAQNLTIC
;
A
#
# COMPACT_ATOMS: atom_id res chain seq x y z
N MET A 1 -18.08 51.50 29.71
CA MET A 1 -16.71 51.03 29.43
C MET A 1 -16.70 49.53 29.55
N SER A 2 -16.87 48.86 28.44
CA SER A 2 -16.92 47.40 28.36
C SER A 2 -15.63 46.91 27.69
N ASN A 3 -14.78 46.22 28.45
CA ASN A 3 -13.62 45.54 27.90
C ASN A 3 -14.07 44.26 27.22
N ALA A 4 -14.10 44.28 25.89
CA ALA A 4 -14.21 43.07 25.07
C ALA A 4 -12.82 42.41 25.00
N SER A 5 -12.68 41.28 25.66
CA SER A 5 -11.55 40.36 25.48
C SER A 5 -11.59 39.76 24.07
N SER A 6 -10.66 40.19 23.24
CA SER A 6 -10.46 39.55 21.90
C SER A 6 -9.85 38.17 22.09
N ALA A 7 -10.67 37.14 21.96
CA ALA A 7 -10.19 35.79 21.72
C ALA A 7 -9.47 35.81 20.37
N LYS A 8 -8.16 35.57 20.36
CA LYS A 8 -7.39 35.30 19.13
C LYS A 8 -7.95 34.02 18.53
N GLU A 9 -8.73 34.16 17.45
CA GLU A 9 -9.00 33.03 16.56
C GLU A 9 -7.66 32.43 16.11
N ALA A 10 -7.44 31.19 16.46
CA ALA A 10 -6.36 30.42 15.91
C ALA A 10 -6.63 30.27 14.39
N THR A 11 -5.89 31.02 13.59
CA THR A 11 -5.95 30.91 12.13
C THR A 11 -5.62 29.47 11.75
N ALA A 12 -6.59 28.76 11.13
CA ALA A 12 -6.35 27.47 10.53
C ALA A 12 -5.20 27.58 9.53
N PRO A 13 -4.24 26.63 9.52
CA PRO A 13 -3.13 26.64 8.57
C PRO A 13 -3.66 26.56 7.14
N LYS A 14 -3.03 27.22 6.17
CA LYS A 14 -3.48 27.31 4.77
C LYS A 14 -3.21 25.98 4.04
N MET A 15 -4.18 25.50 3.25
CA MET A 15 -3.98 24.34 2.35
C MET A 15 -2.76 24.60 1.45
N GLY A 16 -1.74 23.71 1.54
CA GLY A 16 -0.46 23.88 0.86
C GLY A 16 0.71 24.17 1.80
N ALA A 17 0.50 24.19 3.13
CA ALA A 17 1.59 24.26 4.07
C ALA A 17 2.50 23.01 3.95
N THR A 18 3.80 23.22 3.95
CA THR A 18 4.79 22.16 3.95
C THR A 18 4.50 21.18 5.08
N LEU A 19 4.60 19.88 4.79
CA LEU A 19 4.59 18.84 5.81
C LEU A 19 5.44 19.22 7.00
N SER A 20 5.02 18.80 8.20
CA SER A 20 5.82 19.02 9.40
C SER A 20 7.28 18.66 9.13
N PRO A 21 8.28 19.46 9.60
CA PRO A 21 9.69 19.13 9.44
C PRO A 21 10.06 17.73 9.94
N ASP A 22 9.22 17.17 10.81
CA ASP A 22 9.34 15.83 11.37
C ASP A 22 8.88 14.71 10.43
N LEU A 23 8.21 15.05 9.31
CA LEU A 23 7.73 14.08 8.33
C LEU A 23 8.70 13.96 7.16
N ASN A 24 9.32 12.79 7.01
CA ASN A 24 10.23 12.49 5.89
C ASN A 24 9.52 12.03 4.60
N VAL A 25 8.23 12.30 4.46
CA VAL A 25 7.39 11.62 3.46
C VAL A 25 7.45 12.24 2.08
N VAL A 26 7.74 13.53 1.96
CA VAL A 26 7.69 14.27 0.67
C VAL A 26 8.95 15.09 0.42
N LYS A 27 9.90 15.06 1.33
CA LYS A 27 11.23 15.56 0.99
C LYS A 27 11.88 14.50 0.11
N GLN A 28 12.12 14.82 -1.15
CA GLN A 28 13.09 14.07 -1.94
C GLN A 28 14.31 13.84 -1.05
N SER A 29 14.48 12.60 -0.62
CA SER A 29 15.62 12.22 0.20
C SER A 29 16.86 12.50 -0.63
N LYS A 30 17.73 13.41 -0.20
CA LYS A 30 19.00 13.69 -0.89
C LYS A 30 20.04 12.58 -0.67
N GLY A 31 19.68 11.53 0.02
CA GLY A 31 20.54 10.39 0.32
C GLY A 31 20.24 9.17 -0.54
N PRO A 32 20.94 8.06 -0.30
CA PRO A 32 20.68 6.80 -0.99
C PRO A 32 19.36 6.17 -0.54
N VAL A 33 18.84 5.26 -1.36
CA VAL A 33 17.68 4.42 -0.99
C VAL A 33 18.00 3.58 0.24
N MET A 34 17.16 3.70 1.28
CA MET A 34 17.31 3.05 2.59
C MET A 34 16.10 2.18 2.97
N THR A 35 15.12 2.05 2.08
CA THR A 35 13.93 1.22 2.31
C THR A 35 14.30 -0.26 2.28
N LEU A 36 13.69 -1.07 3.15
CA LEU A 36 13.92 -2.50 3.27
C LEU A 36 12.70 -3.31 2.80
N ALA A 37 12.91 -4.55 2.44
CA ALA A 37 11.88 -5.45 1.95
C ALA A 37 10.72 -5.64 2.95
N ASP A 38 11.01 -5.80 4.23
CA ASP A 38 10.01 -5.96 5.28
C ASP A 38 9.33 -4.63 5.70
N GLU A 39 9.92 -3.51 5.31
CA GLU A 39 9.26 -2.22 5.38
C GLU A 39 8.33 -1.98 4.19
N PHE A 40 8.63 -2.56 3.04
CA PHE A 40 7.92 -2.31 1.78
C PHE A 40 6.77 -3.29 1.57
N TYR A 41 7.04 -4.59 1.56
CA TYR A 41 5.98 -5.60 1.52
C TYR A 41 5.36 -5.78 2.89
N LYS A 42 4.07 -5.47 2.99
CA LYS A 42 3.31 -5.67 4.22
C LYS A 42 2.16 -6.64 3.99
N VAL A 43 1.94 -7.47 4.97
CA VAL A 43 0.79 -8.38 5.02
C VAL A 43 -0.25 -7.76 5.93
N GLY A 44 -1.49 -7.73 5.51
CA GLY A 44 -2.56 -7.20 6.34
C GLY A 44 -3.92 -7.22 5.64
N PRO A 45 -4.97 -6.83 6.36
CA PRO A 45 -6.32 -6.84 5.82
C PRO A 45 -6.50 -5.75 4.74
N GLY A 46 -7.25 -6.09 3.67
CA GLY A 46 -7.75 -5.10 2.75
C GLY A 46 -8.85 -4.23 3.36
N PRO A 47 -9.42 -3.31 2.59
CA PRO A 47 -9.10 -3.08 1.17
C PRO A 47 -8.01 -2.03 0.89
N SER A 48 -7.51 -1.31 1.91
CA SER A 48 -6.58 -0.19 1.68
C SER A 48 -5.36 -0.23 2.59
N SER A 49 -4.17 -0.07 2.01
CA SER A 49 -2.94 0.06 2.80
C SER A 49 -2.89 1.35 3.61
N SER A 50 -3.39 2.46 3.06
CA SER A 50 -3.41 3.77 3.73
C SER A 50 -4.59 3.95 4.68
N HIS A 51 -5.76 3.36 4.36
CA HIS A 51 -7.00 3.56 5.10
C HIS A 51 -7.42 2.37 5.99
N THR A 52 -6.76 1.21 5.86
CA THR A 52 -7.04 0.03 6.69
C THR A 52 -5.78 -0.42 7.43
N ILE A 53 -4.74 -0.87 6.72
CA ILE A 53 -3.49 -1.36 7.34
C ILE A 53 -2.80 -0.25 8.13
N GLY A 54 -2.66 0.95 7.54
CA GLY A 54 -2.04 2.11 8.19
C GLY A 54 -2.72 2.49 9.52
N PRO A 55 -4.03 2.79 9.52
CA PRO A 55 -4.78 3.06 10.75
C PRO A 55 -4.71 1.94 11.79
N MET A 56 -4.79 0.68 11.38
CA MET A 56 -4.64 -0.45 12.30
C MET A 56 -3.24 -0.51 12.93
N ARG A 57 -2.19 -0.29 12.13
CA ARG A 57 -0.80 -0.19 12.65
C ARG A 57 -0.61 0.98 13.59
N ILE A 58 -1.19 2.14 13.26
CA ILE A 58 -1.15 3.34 14.09
C ILE A 58 -1.77 3.07 15.45
N THR A 59 -2.96 2.53 15.48
CA THR A 59 -3.68 2.28 16.73
C THR A 59 -3.06 1.13 17.53
N TYR A 60 -2.47 0.14 16.87
CA TYR A 60 -1.67 -0.90 17.51
C TYR A 60 -0.40 -0.31 18.15
N ASP A 61 0.36 0.56 17.44
CA ASP A 61 1.53 1.27 18.00
C ASP A 61 1.11 2.14 19.20
N PHE A 62 -0.01 2.86 19.08
CA PHE A 62 -0.52 3.67 20.18
C PHE A 62 -0.91 2.83 21.41
N TYR A 63 -1.58 1.68 21.19
CA TYR A 63 -1.87 0.74 22.25
C TYR A 63 -0.59 0.27 22.94
N GLN A 64 0.42 -0.15 22.19
CA GLN A 64 1.72 -0.58 22.75
C GLN A 64 2.39 0.54 23.55
N ARG A 65 2.37 1.79 23.08
CA ARG A 65 2.87 2.94 23.86
C ARG A 65 2.09 3.15 25.15
N CYS A 66 0.78 3.02 25.12
CA CYS A 66 -0.05 3.11 26.30
C CYS A 66 0.32 2.04 27.34
N THR A 67 0.65 0.82 26.95
CA THR A 67 1.06 -0.24 27.89
C THR A 67 2.36 0.06 28.64
N THR A 68 3.19 0.97 28.11
CA THR A 68 4.48 1.37 28.73
C THR A 68 4.38 2.62 29.60
N LEU A 69 3.19 3.24 29.71
CA LEU A 69 3.01 4.42 30.55
C LEU A 69 3.11 4.07 32.05
N PRO A 70 3.52 5.05 32.90
CA PRO A 70 3.56 4.86 34.33
C PRO A 70 2.19 4.46 34.92
N ALA A 71 2.19 3.57 35.93
CA ALA A 71 0.98 3.04 36.52
C ALA A 71 0.05 4.14 37.12
N ASP A 72 0.61 5.21 37.66
CA ASP A 72 -0.14 6.35 38.19
C ASP A 72 -0.87 7.15 37.10
N GLN A 73 -0.34 7.18 35.87
CA GLN A 73 -1.02 7.76 34.72
C GLN A 73 -2.14 6.82 34.21
N LEU A 74 -1.86 5.53 34.07
CA LEU A 74 -2.85 4.53 33.69
C LEU A 74 -4.01 4.47 34.69
N ALA A 75 -3.75 4.65 35.99
CA ALA A 75 -4.77 4.70 37.02
C ALA A 75 -5.78 5.85 36.85
N LYS A 76 -5.41 6.92 36.12
CA LYS A 76 -6.30 8.07 35.83
C LYS A 76 -7.04 7.90 34.50
N ALA A 77 -6.71 6.91 33.71
CA ALA A 77 -7.32 6.69 32.39
C ALA A 77 -8.80 6.31 32.49
N THR A 78 -9.59 6.80 31.54
CA THR A 78 -11.04 6.60 31.44
C THR A 78 -11.47 5.92 30.14
N GLY A 79 -10.59 5.86 29.11
CA GLY A 79 -10.87 5.25 27.83
C GLY A 79 -9.86 5.67 26.76
N LEU A 80 -10.10 5.24 25.55
CA LEU A 80 -9.30 5.57 24.36
C LEU A 80 -10.23 6.22 23.32
N LYS A 81 -9.70 7.18 22.56
CA LYS A 81 -10.41 7.84 21.45
C LYS A 81 -9.46 8.02 20.27
N VAL A 82 -9.99 7.87 19.08
CA VAL A 82 -9.27 8.11 17.81
C VAL A 82 -10.06 9.12 16.98
N HIS A 83 -9.39 10.12 16.45
CA HIS A 83 -9.95 11.07 15.50
C HIS A 83 -9.28 10.86 14.15
N LEU A 84 -10.07 10.68 13.12
CA LEU A 84 -9.67 10.54 11.72
C LEU A 84 -9.89 11.87 11.00
N PHE A 85 -8.90 12.36 10.25
CA PHE A 85 -8.96 13.64 9.54
C PHE A 85 -8.69 13.45 8.05
N GLY A 86 -9.00 14.48 7.25
CA GLY A 86 -8.72 14.54 5.83
C GLY A 86 -9.30 13.37 5.04
N SER A 87 -8.50 12.69 4.23
CA SER A 87 -8.94 11.56 3.42
C SER A 87 -9.41 10.38 4.27
N LEU A 88 -8.78 10.13 5.43
CA LEU A 88 -9.23 9.08 6.36
C LEU A 88 -10.66 9.32 6.86
N SER A 89 -11.05 10.58 7.06
CA SER A 89 -12.42 10.92 7.43
C SER A 89 -13.37 10.86 6.23
N ALA A 90 -12.92 11.33 5.06
CA ALA A 90 -13.78 11.43 3.88
C ALA A 90 -14.17 10.07 3.29
N THR A 91 -13.24 9.12 3.25
CA THR A 91 -13.42 7.83 2.56
C THR A 91 -13.30 6.61 3.47
N GLY A 92 -12.99 6.81 4.74
CA GLY A 92 -12.66 5.75 5.69
C GLY A 92 -13.76 4.70 5.90
N LYS A 93 -15.05 5.10 5.82
CA LYS A 93 -16.18 4.14 5.93
C LYS A 93 -16.12 3.08 4.83
N GLY A 94 -15.88 3.49 3.59
CA GLY A 94 -15.75 2.57 2.45
C GLY A 94 -14.53 1.64 2.54
N HIS A 95 -13.54 2.04 3.34
CA HIS A 95 -12.31 1.28 3.56
C HIS A 95 -12.31 0.48 4.88
N GLY A 96 -13.39 0.53 5.68
CA GLY A 96 -13.45 -0.12 6.98
C GLY A 96 -12.43 0.40 7.98
N THR A 97 -12.08 1.69 7.88
CA THR A 97 -11.03 2.31 8.70
C THR A 97 -11.35 2.24 10.19
N GLU A 98 -12.61 2.43 10.58
CA GLU A 98 -13.05 2.34 11.99
C GLU A 98 -12.85 0.95 12.57
N HIS A 99 -13.17 -0.11 11.82
CA HIS A 99 -12.98 -1.48 12.26
C HIS A 99 -11.50 -1.81 12.44
N ALA A 100 -10.67 -1.43 11.48
CA ALA A 100 -9.22 -1.60 11.53
C ALA A 100 -8.59 -0.82 12.69
N ALA A 101 -8.99 0.44 12.86
CA ALA A 101 -8.51 1.27 13.97
C ALA A 101 -8.93 0.73 15.33
N LEU A 102 -10.18 0.27 15.48
CA LEU A 102 -10.63 -0.37 16.71
C LEU A 102 -9.85 -1.66 16.97
N ALA A 103 -9.67 -2.53 15.96
CA ALA A 103 -8.90 -3.77 16.11
C ALA A 103 -7.47 -3.52 16.58
N GLY A 104 -6.79 -2.48 16.05
CA GLY A 104 -5.45 -2.08 16.51
C GLY A 104 -5.43 -1.64 17.98
N LEU A 105 -6.44 -0.86 18.45
CA LEU A 105 -6.59 -0.52 19.87
C LEU A 105 -6.80 -1.74 20.77
N LEU A 106 -7.38 -2.81 20.23
CA LEU A 106 -7.55 -4.10 20.93
C LEU A 106 -6.28 -4.97 20.91
N GLY A 107 -5.14 -4.42 20.45
CA GLY A 107 -3.87 -5.10 20.39
C GLY A 107 -3.76 -6.11 19.24
N LYS A 108 -4.59 -6.00 18.20
CA LYS A 108 -4.51 -6.84 16.99
C LYS A 108 -3.51 -6.26 16.02
N GLU A 109 -2.50 -7.04 15.66
CA GLU A 109 -1.50 -6.67 14.66
C GLU A 109 -2.01 -6.96 13.24
N PRO A 110 -1.88 -6.04 12.26
CA PRO A 110 -2.37 -6.26 10.90
C PRO A 110 -1.84 -7.51 10.21
N ALA A 111 -0.58 -7.88 10.47
CA ALA A 111 0.06 -9.03 9.83
C ALA A 111 -0.47 -10.39 10.30
N THR A 112 -1.14 -10.43 11.45
CA THR A 112 -1.56 -11.66 12.12
C THR A 112 -3.03 -11.66 12.55
N VAL A 113 -3.75 -10.58 12.27
CA VAL A 113 -5.19 -10.50 12.59
C VAL A 113 -5.95 -11.56 11.81
N ASP A 114 -6.87 -12.24 12.51
CA ASP A 114 -7.83 -13.11 11.85
C ASP A 114 -8.80 -12.28 11.01
N PRO A 115 -8.91 -12.50 9.69
CA PRO A 115 -9.88 -11.80 8.85
C PRO A 115 -11.32 -11.93 9.35
N LEU A 116 -11.69 -13.08 9.90
CA LEU A 116 -13.03 -13.33 10.47
C LEU A 116 -13.34 -12.39 11.63
N PHE A 117 -12.33 -11.97 12.41
CA PHE A 117 -12.52 -11.00 13.49
C PHE A 117 -13.01 -9.64 12.98
N LEU A 118 -12.47 -9.16 11.86
CA LEU A 118 -12.92 -7.92 11.25
C LEU A 118 -14.32 -8.05 10.64
N ASP A 119 -14.65 -9.21 10.09
CA ASP A 119 -15.98 -9.50 9.55
C ASP A 119 -17.03 -9.61 10.66
N GLU A 120 -16.69 -10.22 11.79
CA GLU A 120 -17.54 -10.24 12.98
C GLU A 120 -17.81 -8.83 13.52
N MET A 121 -16.80 -7.96 13.53
CA MET A 121 -16.97 -6.55 13.92
C MET A 121 -17.92 -5.82 12.98
N LYS A 122 -17.83 -6.04 11.67
CA LYS A 122 -18.74 -5.45 10.68
C LYS A 122 -20.17 -5.96 10.83
N ALA A 123 -20.33 -7.25 11.15
CA ALA A 123 -21.64 -7.86 11.37
C ALA A 123 -22.32 -7.41 12.67
N ASN A 124 -21.54 -6.95 13.66
CA ASN A 124 -22.01 -6.57 14.99
C ASN A 124 -21.55 -5.15 15.38
N PRO A 125 -22.01 -4.09 14.70
CA PRO A 125 -21.49 -2.73 14.86
C PRO A 125 -21.72 -2.12 16.25
N GLU A 126 -22.73 -2.61 16.99
CA GLU A 126 -23.04 -2.14 18.37
C GLU A 126 -22.24 -2.88 19.46
N GLN A 127 -21.43 -3.87 19.08
CA GLN A 127 -20.67 -4.66 20.04
C GLN A 127 -19.56 -3.83 20.69
N THR A 128 -19.37 -4.07 21.99
CA THR A 128 -18.24 -3.51 22.75
C THR A 128 -17.17 -4.56 22.99
N TYR A 129 -15.93 -4.13 23.02
CA TYR A 129 -14.75 -5.00 23.13
C TYR A 129 -13.90 -4.58 24.32
N PRO A 130 -13.55 -5.50 25.24
CA PRO A 130 -12.68 -5.17 26.36
C PRO A 130 -11.23 -4.98 25.91
N VAL A 131 -10.61 -3.91 26.37
CA VAL A 131 -9.17 -3.64 26.25
C VAL A 131 -8.56 -3.42 27.63
N LYS A 132 -7.45 -4.10 27.90
CA LYS A 132 -6.74 -3.99 29.18
C LYS A 132 -5.51 -3.10 29.04
N LEU A 133 -5.40 -2.10 29.94
CA LEU A 133 -4.22 -1.26 30.10
C LEU A 133 -3.84 -1.21 31.59
N GLY A 134 -2.71 -1.79 31.95
CA GLY A 134 -2.36 -2.02 33.36
C GLY A 134 -3.42 -2.83 34.07
N ASP A 135 -3.91 -2.33 35.20
CA ASP A 135 -4.97 -2.97 35.99
C ASP A 135 -6.39 -2.56 35.57
N LYS A 136 -6.53 -1.71 34.55
CA LYS A 136 -7.83 -1.25 34.07
C LYS A 136 -8.28 -1.97 32.82
N THR A 137 -9.58 -2.19 32.72
CA THR A 137 -10.25 -2.67 31.53
C THR A 137 -11.26 -1.62 31.06
N PHE A 138 -11.21 -1.26 29.79
CA PHE A 138 -12.15 -0.35 29.13
C PHE A 138 -12.96 -1.15 28.11
N ASN A 139 -14.23 -0.80 27.93
CA ASN A 139 -15.04 -1.34 26.84
C ASN A 139 -15.05 -0.32 25.70
N LEU A 140 -14.42 -0.67 24.58
CA LEU A 140 -14.36 0.16 23.39
C LEU A 140 -15.39 -0.32 22.35
N SER A 141 -15.85 0.61 21.53
CA SER A 141 -16.78 0.36 20.42
C SER A 141 -16.37 1.21 19.20
N LEU A 142 -17.07 1.05 18.10
CA LEU A 142 -16.89 1.90 16.92
C LEU A 142 -17.14 3.38 17.20
N ALA A 143 -17.93 3.74 18.23
CA ALA A 143 -18.16 5.12 18.66
C ALA A 143 -16.91 5.80 19.24
N ASP A 144 -15.85 5.05 19.53
CA ASP A 144 -14.58 5.58 19.98
C ASP A 144 -13.65 6.00 18.82
N ILE A 145 -14.06 5.68 17.59
CA ILE A 145 -13.38 6.08 16.34
C ILE A 145 -14.22 7.17 15.67
N ILE A 146 -13.71 8.40 15.69
CA ILE A 146 -14.44 9.61 15.31
C ILE A 146 -14.00 10.06 13.91
N TYR A 147 -14.92 10.12 12.97
CA TYR A 147 -14.74 10.78 11.67
C TYR A 147 -14.85 12.29 11.87
N ASP A 148 -13.70 12.94 12.01
CA ASP A 148 -13.64 14.36 12.27
C ASP A 148 -13.67 15.14 10.94
N THR A 149 -14.69 15.98 10.78
CA THR A 149 -14.89 16.77 9.55
C THR A 149 -14.24 18.15 9.63
N THR A 150 -13.47 18.42 10.67
CA THR A 150 -12.72 19.67 10.81
C THR A 150 -11.82 19.87 9.60
N LYS A 151 -12.05 20.96 8.87
CA LYS A 151 -11.19 21.38 7.76
C LYS A 151 -9.98 22.12 8.34
N GLY A 152 -8.79 21.68 7.97
CA GLY A 152 -7.54 22.30 8.39
C GLY A 152 -6.39 21.85 7.50
N ASP A 153 -5.28 22.57 7.58
CA ASP A 153 -4.02 22.15 6.94
C ASP A 153 -3.35 21.12 7.82
N PHE A 154 -3.68 19.87 7.55
CA PHE A 154 -2.99 18.76 8.20
C PHE A 154 -1.63 18.53 7.51
N PRO A 155 -0.60 18.10 8.26
CA PRO A 155 0.71 17.78 7.69
C PRO A 155 0.66 16.70 6.62
N HIS A 156 -0.35 15.83 6.65
CA HIS A 156 -0.60 14.77 5.66
C HIS A 156 -2.11 14.58 5.45
N PRO A 157 -2.58 14.26 4.22
CA PRO A 157 -4.00 13.99 3.96
C PRO A 157 -4.60 12.87 4.84
N ASN A 158 -3.77 11.89 5.24
CA ASN A 158 -4.18 10.76 6.07
C ASN A 158 -3.69 10.96 7.51
N THR A 159 -4.15 12.03 8.17
CA THR A 159 -3.82 12.32 9.58
C THR A 159 -4.82 11.67 10.51
N MET A 160 -4.33 11.16 11.64
CA MET A 160 -5.17 10.73 12.75
C MET A 160 -4.53 11.05 14.10
N THR A 161 -5.37 11.26 15.12
CA THR A 161 -4.93 11.54 16.48
C THR A 161 -5.48 10.47 17.41
N CYS A 162 -4.59 9.80 18.14
CA CYS A 162 -4.95 8.83 19.17
C CYS A 162 -4.80 9.45 20.55
N LYS A 163 -5.78 9.21 21.43
CA LYS A 163 -5.87 9.83 22.77
C LYS A 163 -6.17 8.79 23.84
N LEU A 164 -5.34 8.74 24.88
CA LEU A 164 -5.68 8.10 26.15
C LEU A 164 -6.39 9.15 27.00
N MET A 165 -7.66 8.95 27.27
CA MET A 165 -8.51 9.92 27.95
C MET A 165 -8.35 9.82 29.47
N GLY A 166 -8.34 10.96 30.15
CA GLY A 166 -8.57 11.08 31.56
C GLY A 166 -9.95 11.70 31.82
N ARG A 167 -10.27 12.02 33.10
CA ARG A 167 -11.58 12.57 33.47
C ARG A 167 -11.88 13.90 32.75
N ASP A 168 -10.93 14.83 32.76
CA ASP A 168 -11.14 16.22 32.29
C ASP A 168 -10.38 16.52 31.00
N LYS A 169 -9.29 15.83 30.76
CA LYS A 169 -8.41 16.03 29.60
C LYS A 169 -7.68 14.75 29.21
N PRO A 170 -7.17 14.63 27.98
CA PRO A 170 -6.32 13.52 27.60
C PRO A 170 -5.05 13.46 28.47
N ILE A 171 -4.66 12.24 28.85
CA ILE A 171 -3.42 11.94 29.59
C ILE A 171 -2.25 11.84 28.61
N TYR A 172 -2.49 11.17 27.47
CA TYR A 172 -1.50 11.00 26.41
C TYR A 172 -2.17 11.19 25.06
N VAL A 173 -1.51 11.94 24.18
CA VAL A 173 -1.97 12.23 22.83
C VAL A 173 -0.82 12.03 21.86
N GLN A 174 -1.07 11.33 20.78
CA GLN A 174 -0.11 11.20 19.68
C GLN A 174 -0.81 11.44 18.35
N GLU A 175 -0.22 12.30 17.54
CA GLU A 175 -0.60 12.54 16.15
C GLU A 175 0.20 11.62 15.24
N TYR A 176 -0.51 10.97 14.31
CA TYR A 176 0.01 9.99 13.38
C TYR A 176 -0.39 10.31 11.95
N TYR A 177 0.36 9.74 11.03
CA TYR A 177 0.18 9.87 9.58
C TYR A 177 0.30 8.52 8.90
N SER A 178 -0.70 8.16 8.08
CA SER A 178 -0.64 6.98 7.22
C SER A 178 -0.11 7.40 5.85
N VAL A 179 1.18 7.14 5.60
CA VAL A 179 1.94 7.76 4.52
C VAL A 179 2.02 6.91 3.24
N GLY A 180 1.01 6.08 3.01
CA GLY A 180 0.91 5.19 1.84
C GLY A 180 1.61 3.84 2.03
N GLY A 181 1.23 2.84 1.24
CA GLY A 181 1.83 1.49 1.30
C GLY A 181 1.79 0.81 2.68
N GLY A 182 0.95 1.28 3.61
CA GLY A 182 0.91 0.81 5.00
C GLY A 182 2.08 1.31 5.85
N PHE A 183 2.86 2.27 5.38
CA PHE A 183 3.83 2.98 6.21
C PHE A 183 3.11 3.94 7.14
N ILE A 184 3.66 4.11 8.35
CA ILE A 184 3.16 5.04 9.34
C ILE A 184 4.28 5.92 9.87
N GLU A 185 3.95 7.16 10.14
CA GLU A 185 4.82 8.11 10.86
C GLU A 185 4.00 8.82 11.93
N TRP A 186 4.68 9.52 12.83
CA TRP A 186 4.03 10.28 13.89
C TRP A 186 4.79 11.59 14.14
N LYS A 187 4.16 12.52 14.80
CA LYS A 187 4.81 13.77 15.19
C LYS A 187 6.00 13.46 16.10
N GLY A 188 7.20 13.89 15.69
CA GLY A 188 8.46 13.60 16.38
C GLY A 188 9.09 12.25 15.97
N TYR A 189 8.63 11.63 14.87
CA TYR A 189 9.21 10.38 14.36
C TYR A 189 10.69 10.55 14.04
N GLN A 190 11.49 9.65 14.58
CA GLN A 190 12.89 9.49 14.24
C GLN A 190 13.06 8.14 13.53
N PRO A 191 13.53 8.12 12.27
CA PRO A 191 13.76 6.86 11.58
C PRO A 191 14.79 6.02 12.37
N PRO A 192 14.61 4.70 12.45
CA PRO A 192 15.55 3.84 13.14
C PRO A 192 16.93 3.91 12.50
N LYS A 193 17.98 3.82 13.32
CA LYS A 193 19.35 3.73 12.80
C LYS A 193 19.50 2.47 11.97
N LYS A 194 19.97 2.61 10.75
CA LYS A 194 20.23 1.53 9.80
C LYS A 194 21.70 1.50 9.44
N GLY A 195 22.15 0.35 8.94
CA GLY A 195 23.46 0.23 8.32
C GLY A 195 23.58 1.06 7.05
N GLN A 196 24.78 1.14 6.48
CA GLN A 196 24.98 1.84 5.20
C GLN A 196 24.82 0.85 4.04
N PRO A 197 24.17 1.25 2.93
CA PRO A 197 24.08 0.40 1.75
C PRO A 197 25.48 0.06 1.22
N LYS A 198 25.68 -1.17 0.75
CA LYS A 198 26.92 -1.58 0.07
C LYS A 198 27.06 -0.90 -1.28
N TYR A 199 25.95 -0.71 -1.98
CA TYR A 199 25.86 -0.06 -3.28
C TYR A 199 24.94 1.16 -3.14
N LEU A 200 25.53 2.35 -3.08
CA LEU A 200 24.79 3.60 -2.93
C LEU A 200 24.09 3.96 -4.24
N TYR A 201 22.79 4.12 -4.22
CA TYR A 201 21.99 4.56 -5.36
C TYR A 201 20.77 5.36 -4.91
N SER A 202 20.35 6.28 -5.72
CA SER A 202 19.12 7.07 -5.62
C SER A 202 18.34 7.07 -6.92
N THR A 203 18.93 6.55 -7.99
CA THR A 203 18.39 6.48 -9.36
C THR A 203 18.55 5.07 -9.93
N MET A 204 17.73 4.73 -10.93
CA MET A 204 17.86 3.46 -11.64
C MET A 204 19.17 3.40 -12.41
N LYS A 205 19.60 4.52 -12.98
CA LYS A 205 20.89 4.64 -13.66
C LYS A 205 22.05 4.25 -12.75
N GLU A 206 22.10 4.77 -11.52
CA GLU A 206 23.14 4.41 -10.54
C GLU A 206 23.07 2.93 -10.16
N LEU A 207 21.87 2.41 -9.91
CA LEU A 207 21.65 1.01 -9.58
C LEU A 207 22.14 0.08 -10.69
N ARG A 208 21.81 0.39 -11.94
CA ARG A 208 22.28 -0.35 -13.12
C ARG A 208 23.80 -0.30 -13.27
N GLN A 209 24.41 0.86 -13.09
CA GLN A 209 25.87 0.98 -13.12
C GLN A 209 26.56 0.10 -12.09
N HIS A 210 25.99 -0.04 -10.87
CA HIS A 210 26.51 -0.98 -9.87
C HIS A 210 26.37 -2.43 -10.31
N ALA A 211 25.26 -2.81 -10.91
CA ALA A 211 25.03 -4.15 -11.42
C ALA A 211 26.03 -4.50 -12.54
N GLU A 212 26.15 -3.64 -13.56
CA GLU A 212 27.02 -3.83 -14.70
C GLU A 212 28.51 -3.88 -14.30
N LYS A 213 28.97 -2.90 -13.50
CA LYS A 213 30.37 -2.81 -13.05
C LYS A 213 30.83 -4.05 -12.23
N ASN A 214 29.92 -4.64 -11.48
CA ASN A 214 30.25 -5.78 -10.60
C ASN A 214 29.79 -7.13 -11.20
N ASN A 215 29.27 -7.15 -12.43
CA ASN A 215 28.69 -8.34 -13.06
C ASN A 215 27.62 -9.02 -12.18
N LEU A 216 26.73 -8.23 -11.63
CA LEU A 216 25.63 -8.66 -10.75
C LEU A 216 24.27 -8.43 -11.45
N SER A 217 23.27 -9.21 -11.06
CA SER A 217 21.88 -8.86 -11.37
C SER A 217 21.37 -7.74 -10.45
N ILE A 218 20.28 -7.07 -10.85
CA ILE A 218 19.59 -6.09 -9.99
C ILE A 218 19.20 -6.73 -8.65
N ALA A 219 18.68 -7.96 -8.67
CA ALA A 219 18.32 -8.69 -7.45
C ALA A 219 19.51 -8.89 -6.49
N GLN A 220 20.70 -9.19 -7.02
CA GLN A 220 21.90 -9.37 -6.21
C GLN A 220 22.40 -8.06 -5.59
N VAL A 221 22.30 -6.93 -6.31
CA VAL A 221 22.62 -5.60 -5.75
C VAL A 221 21.65 -5.26 -4.61
N ILE A 222 20.35 -5.49 -4.80
CA ILE A 222 19.33 -5.24 -3.75
C ILE A 222 19.57 -6.16 -2.55
N MET A 223 19.80 -7.46 -2.74
CA MET A 223 20.12 -8.40 -1.64
C MET A 223 21.31 -7.94 -0.83
N ALA A 224 22.39 -7.51 -1.48
CA ALA A 224 23.57 -7.01 -0.80
C ALA A 224 23.30 -5.76 0.05
N ASN A 225 22.44 -4.87 -0.44
CA ASN A 225 22.00 -3.69 0.31
C ASN A 225 21.06 -4.05 1.46
N GLU A 226 20.12 -4.98 1.25
CA GLU A 226 19.24 -5.50 2.30
C GLU A 226 20.07 -6.04 3.50
N VAL A 227 21.10 -6.85 3.22
CA VAL A 227 22.01 -7.38 4.25
C VAL A 227 22.74 -6.24 4.97
N ALA A 228 23.35 -5.31 4.21
CA ALA A 228 24.16 -4.24 4.76
C ALA A 228 23.34 -3.24 5.60
N VAL A 229 22.13 -2.89 5.14
CA VAL A 229 21.26 -1.89 5.79
C VAL A 229 20.52 -2.47 6.98
N SER A 230 19.99 -3.71 6.86
CA SER A 230 19.20 -4.34 7.92
C SER A 230 20.03 -5.08 8.98
N GLY A 231 21.25 -5.49 8.63
CA GLY A 231 22.06 -6.39 9.45
C GLY A 231 21.56 -7.85 9.47
N LYS A 232 20.55 -8.18 8.68
CA LYS A 232 20.01 -9.54 8.54
C LYS A 232 20.89 -10.38 7.60
N THR A 233 20.86 -11.68 7.78
CA THR A 233 21.49 -12.61 6.83
C THR A 233 20.64 -12.79 5.59
N GLU A 234 21.24 -13.17 4.45
CA GLU A 234 20.50 -13.53 3.22
C GLU A 234 19.44 -14.61 3.48
N LYS A 235 19.74 -15.58 4.35
CA LYS A 235 18.79 -16.63 4.75
C LYS A 235 17.53 -16.05 5.39
N GLN A 236 17.68 -15.06 6.26
CA GLN A 236 16.54 -14.39 6.91
C GLN A 236 15.72 -13.56 5.92
N ILE A 237 16.40 -12.86 5.00
CA ILE A 237 15.73 -12.09 3.93
C ILE A 237 14.98 -13.03 2.98
N ASN A 238 15.61 -14.12 2.55
CA ASN A 238 14.99 -15.15 1.71
C ASN A 238 13.78 -15.80 2.38
N ALA A 239 13.86 -16.10 3.68
CA ALA A 239 12.72 -16.63 4.44
C ALA A 239 11.54 -15.64 4.51
N PHE A 240 11.83 -14.33 4.61
CA PHE A 240 10.80 -13.29 4.51
C PHE A 240 10.18 -13.24 3.11
N LEU A 241 10.99 -13.26 2.05
CA LEU A 241 10.50 -13.25 0.66
C LEU A 241 9.67 -14.51 0.33
N ASP A 242 10.05 -15.68 0.87
CA ASP A 242 9.25 -16.90 0.76
C ASP A 242 7.88 -16.75 1.43
N LYS A 243 7.82 -16.12 2.62
CA LYS A 243 6.56 -15.80 3.30
C LYS A 243 5.68 -14.90 2.43
N ILE A 244 6.27 -13.87 1.82
CA ILE A 244 5.55 -12.94 0.92
C ILE A 244 5.03 -13.67 -0.33
N ALA A 245 5.89 -14.44 -1.02
CA ALA A 245 5.49 -15.18 -2.21
C ALA A 245 4.37 -16.20 -1.91
N ASN A 246 4.50 -16.96 -0.83
CA ASN A 246 3.48 -17.92 -0.41
C ASN A 246 2.14 -17.24 -0.06
N ALA A 247 2.18 -16.08 0.59
CA ALA A 247 0.98 -15.30 0.86
C ALA A 247 0.32 -14.78 -0.44
N MET A 248 1.12 -14.33 -1.42
CA MET A 248 0.62 -13.94 -2.75
C MET A 248 -0.09 -15.11 -3.46
N LEU A 249 0.54 -16.30 -3.45
CA LEU A 249 -0.04 -17.52 -4.04
C LEU A 249 -1.35 -17.92 -3.33
N ALA A 250 -1.38 -17.86 -2.01
CA ALA A 250 -2.55 -18.17 -1.22
C ALA A 250 -3.72 -17.22 -1.50
N THR A 251 -3.45 -15.91 -1.60
CA THR A 251 -4.47 -14.90 -1.92
C THR A 251 -5.11 -15.16 -3.28
N VAL A 252 -4.31 -15.40 -4.33
CA VAL A 252 -4.86 -15.72 -5.67
C VAL A 252 -5.67 -17.01 -5.63
N LYS A 253 -5.14 -18.06 -5.01
CA LYS A 253 -5.83 -19.35 -4.88
C LYS A 253 -7.17 -19.21 -4.15
N SER A 254 -7.21 -18.42 -3.07
CA SER A 254 -8.45 -18.13 -2.33
C SER A 254 -9.47 -17.44 -3.23
N GLY A 255 -9.11 -16.35 -3.88
CA GLY A 255 -10.03 -15.61 -4.76
C GLY A 255 -10.55 -16.43 -5.94
N LEU A 256 -9.71 -17.30 -6.54
CA LEU A 256 -10.14 -18.22 -7.60
C LEU A 256 -11.10 -19.30 -7.12
N SER A 257 -11.16 -19.60 -5.82
CA SER A 257 -12.07 -20.59 -5.26
C SER A 257 -13.49 -20.07 -5.02
N VAL A 258 -13.70 -18.74 -5.08
CA VAL A 258 -15.00 -18.11 -4.86
C VAL A 258 -15.77 -18.06 -6.18
N LYS A 259 -16.63 -19.06 -6.41
CA LYS A 259 -17.36 -19.23 -7.68
C LYS A 259 -18.43 -18.17 -7.93
N GLU A 260 -19.13 -17.77 -6.88
CA GLU A 260 -20.18 -16.77 -6.92
C GLU A 260 -20.13 -15.92 -5.65
N GLY A 261 -20.48 -14.65 -5.76
CA GLY A 261 -20.56 -13.77 -4.61
C GLY A 261 -20.69 -12.31 -5.00
N VAL A 262 -21.29 -11.54 -4.12
CA VAL A 262 -21.34 -10.08 -4.19
C VAL A 262 -20.30 -9.53 -3.22
N LEU A 263 -19.49 -8.60 -3.70
CA LEU A 263 -18.51 -7.95 -2.86
C LEU A 263 -19.18 -7.01 -1.84
N PRO A 264 -18.57 -6.79 -0.67
CA PRO A 264 -19.16 -5.94 0.36
C PRO A 264 -19.40 -4.51 -0.14
N GLY A 265 -20.44 -3.87 0.36
CA GLY A 265 -20.74 -2.45 0.12
C GLY A 265 -21.89 -2.18 -0.85
N PRO A 266 -22.19 -0.91 -1.10
CA PRO A 266 -23.39 -0.49 -1.83
C PRO A 266 -23.32 -0.73 -3.33
N ILE A 267 -22.13 -0.93 -3.92
CA ILE A 267 -21.94 -1.13 -5.36
C ILE A 267 -22.58 -2.45 -5.83
N LYS A 268 -22.67 -3.44 -4.92
CA LYS A 268 -23.17 -4.80 -5.22
C LYS A 268 -22.43 -5.45 -6.41
N LEU A 269 -21.12 -5.20 -6.50
CA LEU A 269 -20.29 -5.75 -7.57
C LEU A 269 -20.18 -7.26 -7.41
N HIS A 270 -20.49 -8.00 -8.48
CA HIS A 270 -20.32 -9.44 -8.50
C HIS A 270 -18.85 -9.83 -8.71
N SER A 271 -18.38 -10.84 -7.98
CA SER A 271 -17.11 -11.49 -8.23
C SER A 271 -17.11 -12.10 -9.62
N LYS A 272 -15.99 -12.00 -10.32
CA LYS A 272 -15.82 -12.52 -11.68
C LYS A 272 -14.56 -13.36 -11.88
N ALA A 273 -13.63 -13.33 -10.94
CA ALA A 273 -12.32 -13.97 -11.07
C ALA A 273 -12.42 -15.46 -11.38
N ALA A 274 -13.20 -16.22 -10.60
CA ALA A 274 -13.37 -17.67 -10.79
C ALA A 274 -14.01 -17.98 -12.16
N THR A 275 -15.05 -17.23 -12.55
CA THR A 275 -15.72 -17.40 -13.85
C THR A 275 -14.78 -17.13 -15.03
N VAL A 276 -13.98 -16.05 -14.94
CA VAL A 276 -12.97 -15.73 -15.97
C VAL A 276 -11.91 -16.83 -16.02
N TRP A 277 -11.45 -17.31 -14.88
CA TRP A 277 -10.47 -18.40 -14.78
C TRP A 277 -10.99 -19.71 -15.39
N GLU A 278 -12.20 -20.13 -15.04
CA GLU A 278 -12.83 -21.37 -15.56
C GLU A 278 -12.99 -21.29 -17.09
N ARG A 279 -13.54 -20.18 -17.60
CA ARG A 279 -13.73 -19.99 -19.05
C ARG A 279 -12.41 -19.90 -19.80
N ALA A 280 -11.39 -19.28 -19.22
CA ALA A 280 -10.07 -19.19 -19.83
C ALA A 280 -9.40 -20.56 -20.00
N GLN A 281 -9.72 -21.55 -19.15
CA GLN A 281 -9.19 -22.91 -19.30
C GLN A 281 -9.71 -23.62 -20.57
N ASP A 282 -10.94 -23.31 -20.96
CA ASP A 282 -11.61 -23.86 -22.14
C ASP A 282 -11.33 -23.04 -23.40
N GLU A 283 -10.57 -21.93 -23.28
CA GLU A 283 -10.27 -21.07 -24.42
C GLU A 283 -9.42 -21.80 -25.48
N LYS A 284 -9.89 -21.73 -26.71
CA LYS A 284 -9.28 -22.43 -27.86
C LYS A 284 -7.90 -21.87 -28.21
N TYR A 285 -7.76 -20.54 -28.15
CA TYR A 285 -6.54 -19.86 -28.56
C TYR A 285 -5.62 -19.64 -27.35
N GLU A 286 -4.38 -20.14 -27.46
CA GLU A 286 -3.42 -20.08 -26.35
C GLU A 286 -3.06 -18.63 -25.95
N SER A 287 -3.03 -17.69 -26.91
CA SER A 287 -2.83 -16.26 -26.66
C SER A 287 -3.90 -15.68 -25.73
N ASP A 288 -5.17 -15.94 -26.07
CA ASP A 288 -6.32 -15.40 -25.33
C ASP A 288 -6.42 -16.04 -23.96
N ARG A 289 -6.17 -17.36 -23.90
CA ARG A 289 -6.08 -18.09 -22.63
C ARG A 289 -5.04 -17.48 -21.70
N ALA A 290 -3.83 -17.23 -22.18
CA ALA A 290 -2.74 -16.71 -21.35
C ALA A 290 -3.10 -15.32 -20.76
N ILE A 291 -3.66 -14.42 -21.57
CA ILE A 291 -4.09 -13.09 -21.15
C ILE A 291 -5.22 -13.19 -20.13
N ALA A 292 -6.25 -13.99 -20.42
CA ALA A 292 -7.41 -14.14 -19.55
C ALA A 292 -7.04 -14.77 -18.20
N MET A 293 -6.13 -15.75 -18.18
CA MET A 293 -5.66 -16.37 -16.93
C MET A 293 -4.88 -15.38 -16.04
N VAL A 294 -3.99 -14.57 -16.63
CA VAL A 294 -3.28 -13.52 -15.88
C VAL A 294 -4.27 -12.51 -15.30
N ALA A 295 -5.23 -12.07 -16.12
CA ALA A 295 -6.28 -11.15 -15.66
C ALA A 295 -7.12 -11.78 -14.53
N ALA A 296 -7.53 -13.06 -14.65
CA ALA A 296 -8.28 -13.76 -13.62
C ALA A 296 -7.53 -13.84 -12.29
N CYS A 297 -6.22 -14.09 -12.31
CA CYS A 297 -5.38 -14.11 -11.10
C CYS A 297 -5.35 -12.73 -10.43
N ALA A 298 -5.26 -11.64 -11.21
CA ALA A 298 -5.26 -10.29 -10.68
C ALA A 298 -6.63 -9.89 -10.12
N LEU A 299 -7.71 -10.25 -10.81
CA LEU A 299 -9.07 -10.10 -10.30
C LEU A 299 -9.24 -10.85 -8.96
N ALA A 300 -8.77 -12.10 -8.88
CA ALA A 300 -8.89 -12.94 -7.68
C ALA A 300 -8.27 -12.28 -6.44
N ALA A 301 -7.01 -11.84 -6.54
CA ALA A 301 -6.35 -11.18 -5.43
C ALA A 301 -6.99 -9.81 -5.10
N SER A 302 -7.48 -9.07 -6.11
CA SER A 302 -8.16 -7.80 -5.89
C SER A 302 -9.55 -7.97 -5.26
N GLU A 303 -10.28 -9.03 -5.60
CA GLU A 303 -11.55 -9.36 -4.98
C GLU A 303 -11.37 -9.79 -3.51
N GLU A 304 -10.31 -10.53 -3.18
CA GLU A 304 -9.94 -10.84 -1.78
C GLU A 304 -9.61 -9.55 -1.01
N ASN A 305 -8.88 -8.63 -1.65
CA ASN A 305 -8.65 -7.30 -1.07
C ASN A 305 -9.96 -6.55 -0.79
N ALA A 306 -10.88 -6.55 -1.74
CA ALA A 306 -12.18 -5.88 -1.59
C ALA A 306 -13.07 -6.51 -0.51
N ARG A 307 -12.93 -7.81 -0.24
CA ARG A 307 -13.59 -8.50 0.87
C ARG A 307 -13.01 -8.12 2.24
N GLY A 308 -11.83 -7.49 2.28
CA GLY A 308 -11.13 -7.19 3.52
C GLY A 308 -10.26 -8.33 4.03
N HIS A 309 -10.03 -9.34 3.20
CA HIS A 309 -9.15 -10.46 3.53
C HIS A 309 -7.68 -10.06 3.49
N VAL A 310 -6.81 -10.95 4.00
CA VAL A 310 -5.38 -10.67 4.07
C VAL A 310 -4.77 -10.65 2.67
N VAL A 311 -4.09 -9.56 2.37
CA VAL A 311 -3.36 -9.34 1.11
C VAL A 311 -1.96 -8.83 1.39
N ILE A 312 -1.14 -8.74 0.34
CA ILE A 312 0.20 -8.17 0.38
C ILE A 312 0.19 -6.83 -0.32
N THR A 313 0.66 -5.78 0.37
CA THR A 313 0.90 -4.50 -0.29
C THR A 313 2.08 -4.63 -1.25
N ALA A 314 1.85 -4.33 -2.55
CA ALA A 314 2.89 -4.45 -3.57
C ALA A 314 2.67 -3.44 -4.73
N PRO A 315 2.86 -2.12 -4.53
CA PRO A 315 3.28 -1.44 -3.29
C PRO A 315 2.14 -1.15 -2.29
N THR A 316 0.87 -1.19 -2.72
CA THR A 316 -0.30 -0.85 -1.90
C THR A 316 -1.34 -1.95 -1.94
N SER A 317 -2.35 -1.90 -1.05
CA SER A 317 -3.48 -2.83 -1.12
C SER A 317 -4.34 -2.58 -2.37
N GLY A 318 -4.50 -1.32 -2.80
CA GLY A 318 -5.24 -0.99 -4.04
C GLY A 318 -4.65 -1.64 -5.29
N SER A 319 -3.36 -1.95 -5.27
CA SER A 319 -2.64 -2.66 -6.35
C SER A 319 -2.30 -4.12 -6.03
N ALA A 320 -2.84 -4.68 -4.94
CA ALA A 320 -2.50 -6.02 -4.44
C ALA A 320 -2.85 -7.18 -5.40
N GLY A 321 -3.55 -6.89 -6.50
CA GLY A 321 -3.81 -7.87 -7.56
C GLY A 321 -2.66 -8.07 -8.54
N VAL A 322 -1.81 -7.06 -8.75
CA VAL A 322 -0.84 -7.06 -9.87
C VAL A 322 0.30 -8.05 -9.64
N MET A 323 1.09 -7.85 -8.60
CA MET A 323 2.25 -8.70 -8.30
C MET A 323 1.86 -10.16 -8.01
N PRO A 324 0.83 -10.44 -7.19
CA PRO A 324 0.40 -11.82 -6.95
C PRO A 324 -0.04 -12.56 -8.22
N ALA A 325 -0.69 -11.88 -9.16
CA ALA A 325 -1.08 -12.48 -10.44
C ALA A 325 0.14 -12.97 -11.24
N ILE A 326 1.18 -12.16 -11.30
CA ILE A 326 2.42 -12.51 -12.02
C ILE A 326 3.15 -13.65 -11.30
N VAL A 327 3.28 -13.58 -9.97
CA VAL A 327 3.90 -14.66 -9.18
C VAL A 327 3.13 -15.98 -9.39
N TYR A 328 1.80 -15.94 -9.30
CA TYR A 328 0.95 -17.13 -9.49
C TYR A 328 1.08 -17.69 -10.91
N ALA A 329 1.04 -16.83 -11.93
CA ALA A 329 1.19 -17.24 -13.32
C ALA A 329 2.55 -17.87 -13.60
N LEU A 330 3.64 -17.33 -13.05
CA LEU A 330 5.00 -17.86 -13.22
C LEU A 330 5.17 -19.23 -12.56
N VAL A 331 4.66 -19.40 -11.34
CA VAL A 331 4.80 -20.66 -10.58
C VAL A 331 3.90 -21.75 -11.16
N ASN A 332 2.66 -21.43 -11.54
CA ASN A 332 1.65 -22.42 -11.93
C ASN A 332 1.52 -22.61 -13.47
N SER A 333 2.31 -21.91 -14.26
CA SER A 333 2.37 -22.11 -15.72
C SER A 333 3.23 -23.31 -16.10
N LYS A 334 3.24 -23.65 -17.40
CA LYS A 334 4.18 -24.64 -17.96
C LYS A 334 5.66 -24.29 -17.72
N ARG A 335 5.97 -23.04 -17.32
CA ARG A 335 7.33 -22.59 -17.00
C ARG A 335 7.83 -23.12 -15.66
N GLN A 336 6.93 -23.39 -14.71
CA GLN A 336 7.23 -23.94 -13.38
C GLN A 336 8.42 -23.23 -12.71
N VAL A 337 8.35 -21.90 -12.63
CA VAL A 337 9.42 -21.07 -12.08
C VAL A 337 9.65 -21.43 -10.62
N SER A 338 10.92 -21.69 -10.25
CA SER A 338 11.29 -22.03 -8.87
C SER A 338 11.10 -20.88 -7.91
N MET A 339 10.87 -21.17 -6.63
CA MET A 339 10.76 -20.15 -5.58
C MET A 339 12.05 -19.32 -5.43
N GLU A 340 13.21 -19.88 -5.75
CA GLU A 340 14.46 -19.14 -5.80
C GLU A 340 14.40 -17.99 -6.83
N LYS A 341 13.95 -18.30 -8.05
CA LYS A 341 13.76 -17.30 -9.11
C LYS A 341 12.66 -16.28 -8.75
N ILE A 342 11.61 -16.71 -8.06
CA ILE A 342 10.58 -15.78 -7.57
C ILE A 342 11.16 -14.81 -6.53
N ARG A 343 12.03 -15.26 -5.60
CA ARG A 343 12.71 -14.36 -4.67
C ARG A 343 13.57 -13.32 -5.39
N GLU A 344 14.37 -13.74 -6.39
CA GLU A 344 15.13 -12.82 -7.24
C GLU A 344 14.21 -11.80 -7.93
N GLY A 345 13.10 -12.26 -8.49
CA GLY A 345 12.11 -11.39 -9.12
C GLY A 345 11.47 -10.40 -8.15
N LEU A 346 11.14 -10.83 -6.92
CA LEU A 346 10.61 -9.95 -5.88
C LEU A 346 11.61 -8.85 -5.50
N LEU A 347 12.91 -9.17 -5.41
CA LEU A 347 13.97 -8.18 -5.16
C LEU A 347 14.10 -7.18 -6.32
N ALA A 348 14.01 -7.64 -7.55
CA ALA A 348 14.02 -6.75 -8.72
C ALA A 348 12.79 -5.82 -8.76
N GLY A 349 11.61 -6.36 -8.40
CA GLY A 349 10.40 -5.54 -8.22
C GLY A 349 10.57 -4.50 -7.11
N LEU A 350 11.19 -4.88 -5.99
CA LEU A 350 11.51 -3.96 -4.89
C LEU A 350 12.41 -2.81 -5.34
N ALA A 351 13.40 -3.06 -6.21
CA ALA A 351 14.27 -2.00 -6.73
C ALA A 351 13.45 -0.86 -7.36
N VAL A 352 12.49 -1.21 -8.21
CA VAL A 352 11.58 -0.26 -8.86
C VAL A 352 10.67 0.42 -7.83
N GLY A 353 10.06 -0.36 -6.95
CA GLY A 353 9.18 0.17 -5.90
C GLY A 353 9.90 1.13 -4.94
N TYR A 354 11.15 0.84 -4.59
CA TYR A 354 11.99 1.71 -3.76
C TYR A 354 12.29 3.05 -4.44
N LEU A 355 12.63 3.01 -5.73
CA LEU A 355 12.89 4.22 -6.50
C LEU A 355 11.64 5.09 -6.64
N CYS A 356 10.48 4.49 -6.91
CA CYS A 356 9.22 5.22 -6.96
C CYS A 356 8.85 5.84 -5.60
N LYS A 357 9.05 5.09 -4.49
CA LYS A 357 8.86 5.63 -3.13
C LYS A 357 9.82 6.76 -2.82
N HIS A 358 11.09 6.64 -3.25
CA HIS A 358 12.16 7.58 -2.95
C HIS A 358 12.04 8.90 -3.72
N ASN A 359 11.69 8.82 -5.00
CA ASN A 359 11.70 9.96 -5.94
C ASN A 359 10.30 10.49 -6.31
N ALA A 360 9.24 9.77 -5.92
CA ALA A 360 7.85 10.14 -6.16
C ALA A 360 6.99 9.84 -4.93
N THR A 361 5.87 9.13 -5.09
CA THR A 361 4.97 8.71 -4.00
C THR A 361 4.33 7.36 -4.32
N LEU A 362 3.93 6.63 -3.28
CA LEU A 362 3.10 5.42 -3.38
C LEU A 362 1.65 5.66 -2.93
N ALA A 363 1.31 6.89 -2.53
CA ALA A 363 -0.01 7.21 -1.99
C ALA A 363 -0.95 7.68 -3.10
N ALA A 364 -2.09 7.01 -3.26
CA ALA A 364 -3.12 7.43 -4.21
C ALA A 364 -3.69 8.81 -3.89
N ALA A 365 -3.76 9.16 -2.60
CA ALA A 365 -4.18 10.48 -2.12
C ALA A 365 -3.23 11.63 -2.55
N GLU A 366 -2.00 11.31 -2.96
CA GLU A 366 -1.02 12.27 -3.45
C GLU A 366 -0.86 12.21 -4.96
N GLY A 367 -0.73 11.00 -5.51
CA GLY A 367 -0.35 10.79 -6.91
C GLY A 367 -1.41 10.14 -7.79
N GLY A 368 -2.59 9.78 -7.27
CA GLY A 368 -3.56 9.00 -8.04
C GLY A 368 -3.17 7.52 -8.17
N CYS A 369 -3.96 6.74 -8.90
CA CYS A 369 -3.70 5.31 -9.13
C CYS A 369 -2.44 5.02 -9.97
N GLN A 370 -1.87 6.01 -10.68
CA GLN A 370 -0.56 5.86 -11.31
C GLN A 370 0.53 5.48 -10.29
N SER A 371 0.43 6.00 -9.06
CA SER A 371 1.35 5.72 -7.96
C SER A 371 1.14 4.34 -7.32
N GLU A 372 0.00 3.71 -7.55
CA GLU A 372 -0.32 2.36 -7.04
C GLU A 372 -0.23 1.32 -8.15
N ILE A 373 -1.16 1.35 -9.11
CA ILE A 373 -1.25 0.38 -10.20
C ILE A 373 -0.07 0.51 -11.16
N GLY A 374 0.31 1.76 -11.51
CA GLY A 374 1.44 2.02 -12.40
C GLY A 374 2.74 1.50 -11.80
N VAL A 375 3.01 1.81 -10.53
CA VAL A 375 4.19 1.31 -9.82
C VAL A 375 4.15 -0.21 -9.68
N ALA A 376 3.00 -0.80 -9.33
CA ALA A 376 2.86 -2.26 -9.23
C ALA A 376 3.11 -2.95 -10.59
N SER A 377 2.64 -2.36 -11.69
CA SER A 377 2.88 -2.87 -13.05
C SER A 377 4.37 -2.82 -13.42
N ALA A 378 5.05 -1.72 -13.10
CA ALA A 378 6.50 -1.59 -13.29
C ALA A 378 7.30 -2.59 -12.45
N MET A 379 6.94 -2.76 -11.17
CA MET A 379 7.51 -3.77 -10.28
C MET A 379 7.33 -5.19 -10.84
N ALA A 380 6.15 -5.49 -11.37
CA ALA A 380 5.83 -6.78 -11.96
C ALA A 380 6.59 -7.02 -13.26
N ALA A 381 6.77 -6.00 -14.11
CA ALA A 381 7.57 -6.09 -15.32
C ALA A 381 9.05 -6.37 -15.00
N ALA A 382 9.61 -5.67 -13.99
CA ALA A 382 10.97 -5.94 -13.49
C ALA A 382 11.11 -7.36 -12.91
N LEU A 383 10.09 -7.85 -12.16
CA LEU A 383 10.05 -9.22 -11.66
C LEU A 383 10.11 -10.22 -12.80
N ILE A 384 9.27 -10.07 -13.82
CA ILE A 384 9.26 -10.96 -14.99
C ILE A 384 10.63 -10.93 -15.67
N ALA A 385 11.18 -9.76 -15.95
CA ALA A 385 12.47 -9.60 -16.61
C ALA A 385 13.60 -10.30 -15.83
N GLN A 386 13.67 -10.12 -14.51
CA GLN A 386 14.66 -10.78 -13.65
C GLN A 386 14.51 -12.29 -13.68
N VAL A 387 13.29 -12.81 -13.52
CA VAL A 387 13.00 -14.25 -13.55
C VAL A 387 13.38 -14.89 -14.87
N MET A 388 13.17 -14.17 -15.97
CA MET A 388 13.51 -14.63 -17.32
C MET A 388 14.99 -14.46 -17.68
N GLY A 389 15.80 -13.91 -16.78
CA GLY A 389 17.25 -13.75 -16.98
C GLY A 389 17.65 -12.59 -17.85
N SER A 390 16.80 -11.57 -17.98
CA SER A 390 17.13 -10.33 -18.69
C SER A 390 18.28 -9.58 -18.02
N ASN A 391 19.07 -8.87 -18.82
CA ASN A 391 20.09 -7.98 -18.31
C ASN A 391 19.49 -6.73 -17.62
N PRO A 392 20.27 -5.94 -16.88
CA PRO A 392 19.77 -4.77 -16.14
C PRO A 392 19.12 -3.70 -17.03
N GLN A 393 19.57 -3.51 -18.27
CA GLN A 393 18.99 -2.52 -19.20
C GLN A 393 17.61 -2.96 -19.69
N THR A 394 17.48 -4.20 -20.12
CA THR A 394 16.16 -4.76 -20.54
C THR A 394 15.16 -4.75 -19.39
N LEU A 395 15.62 -5.03 -18.15
CA LEU A 395 14.78 -4.95 -16.95
C LEU A 395 14.29 -3.50 -16.72
N GLU A 396 15.17 -2.51 -16.84
CA GLU A 396 14.82 -1.10 -16.75
C GLU A 396 13.79 -0.71 -17.81
N ASN A 397 14.04 -1.05 -19.09
CA ASN A 397 13.13 -0.74 -20.21
C ASN A 397 11.73 -1.35 -19.98
N ALA A 398 11.65 -2.58 -19.47
CA ALA A 398 10.38 -3.22 -19.14
C ALA A 398 9.62 -2.49 -18.03
N ALA A 399 10.32 -2.10 -16.95
CA ALA A 399 9.74 -1.39 -15.83
C ALA A 399 9.30 0.03 -16.25
N GLU A 400 10.13 0.70 -17.02
CA GLU A 400 9.86 2.03 -17.58
C GLU A 400 8.58 2.02 -18.41
N SER A 401 8.52 1.16 -19.45
CA SER A 401 7.37 1.05 -20.35
C SER A 401 6.07 0.72 -19.59
N ALA A 402 6.15 -0.15 -18.59
CA ALA A 402 5.00 -0.44 -17.74
C ALA A 402 4.52 0.78 -16.95
N LEU A 403 5.43 1.60 -16.40
CA LEU A 403 5.08 2.79 -15.63
C LEU A 403 4.56 3.92 -16.52
N GLU A 404 5.26 4.21 -17.63
CA GLU A 404 4.91 5.27 -18.59
C GLU A 404 3.45 5.18 -19.02
N HIS A 405 3.00 3.97 -19.36
CA HIS A 405 1.64 3.74 -19.86
C HIS A 405 0.56 3.74 -18.77
N HIS A 406 0.92 4.11 -17.53
CA HIS A 406 0.01 4.40 -16.43
C HIS A 406 0.01 5.86 -15.98
N LEU A 407 0.85 6.72 -16.57
CA LEU A 407 0.90 8.14 -16.24
C LEU A 407 -0.48 8.80 -16.47
N GLY A 408 -0.86 9.70 -15.56
CA GLY A 408 -2.15 10.37 -15.60
C GLY A 408 -3.33 9.58 -15.03
N MET A 409 -3.14 8.35 -14.54
CA MET A 409 -4.23 7.55 -13.98
C MET A 409 -4.74 8.12 -12.65
N THR A 410 -5.96 8.64 -12.68
CA THR A 410 -6.66 9.20 -11.51
C THR A 410 -7.02 8.13 -10.48
N CYS A 411 -7.37 8.54 -9.25
CA CYS A 411 -7.96 7.67 -8.23
C CYS A 411 -9.33 8.21 -7.81
N ASP A 412 -10.38 7.62 -8.37
CA ASP A 412 -11.77 8.01 -8.21
C ASP A 412 -12.66 6.79 -7.89
N PRO A 413 -12.43 6.13 -6.75
CA PRO A 413 -13.17 4.91 -6.39
C PRO A 413 -14.65 5.22 -6.15
N VAL A 414 -15.51 4.44 -6.79
CA VAL A 414 -16.97 4.60 -6.67
C VAL A 414 -17.41 4.37 -5.23
N ALA A 415 -18.16 5.31 -4.68
CA ALA A 415 -18.61 5.32 -3.29
C ALA A 415 -17.48 5.15 -2.26
N GLY A 416 -16.23 5.43 -2.63
CA GLY A 416 -15.06 5.24 -1.77
C GLY A 416 -14.60 3.79 -1.61
N TYR A 417 -15.16 2.85 -2.37
CA TYR A 417 -14.78 1.43 -2.29
C TYR A 417 -13.69 1.06 -3.30
N VAL A 418 -12.70 0.28 -2.84
CA VAL A 418 -11.62 -0.25 -3.70
C VAL A 418 -12.16 -1.42 -4.54
N GLN A 419 -13.13 -1.12 -5.40
CA GLN A 419 -13.82 -2.07 -6.27
C GLN A 419 -13.86 -1.57 -7.71
N VAL A 420 -14.59 -0.51 -7.99
CA VAL A 420 -14.70 0.12 -9.32
C VAL A 420 -13.96 1.46 -9.29
N PRO A 421 -12.96 1.65 -10.12
CA PRO A 421 -12.40 0.76 -11.15
C PRO A 421 -11.23 -0.12 -10.67
N CYS A 422 -10.88 -0.14 -9.40
CA CYS A 422 -9.62 -0.64 -8.85
C CYS A 422 -9.35 -2.12 -9.18
N ILE A 423 -10.37 -2.98 -9.07
CA ILE A 423 -10.22 -4.43 -9.32
C ILE A 423 -9.77 -4.69 -10.76
N GLU A 424 -10.44 -4.09 -11.73
CA GLU A 424 -10.07 -4.26 -13.14
C GLU A 424 -8.75 -3.57 -13.49
N ARG A 425 -8.43 -2.43 -12.88
CA ARG A 425 -7.12 -1.79 -13.05
C ARG A 425 -5.96 -2.71 -12.67
N CYS A 426 -6.12 -3.56 -11.66
CA CYS A 426 -5.10 -4.56 -11.31
C CYS A 426 -4.93 -5.60 -12.44
N ALA A 427 -6.02 -6.07 -13.05
CA ALA A 427 -5.95 -6.99 -14.18
C ALA A 427 -5.23 -6.36 -15.38
N PHE A 428 -5.59 -5.13 -15.74
CA PHE A 428 -4.88 -4.37 -16.78
C PHE A 428 -3.42 -4.12 -16.44
N GLY A 429 -3.10 -3.80 -15.18
CA GLY A 429 -1.73 -3.58 -14.71
C GLY A 429 -0.87 -4.84 -14.84
N ALA A 430 -1.40 -6.03 -14.51
CA ALA A 430 -0.70 -7.30 -14.66
C ALA A 430 -0.46 -7.66 -16.14
N VAL A 431 -1.46 -7.47 -17.00
CA VAL A 431 -1.32 -7.71 -18.45
C VAL A 431 -0.35 -6.72 -19.09
N LYS A 432 -0.39 -5.44 -18.71
CA LYS A 432 0.58 -4.43 -19.17
C LYS A 432 2.00 -4.76 -18.75
N ALA A 433 2.22 -5.24 -17.52
CA ALA A 433 3.54 -5.67 -17.07
C ALA A 433 4.12 -6.76 -17.97
N TRP A 434 3.30 -7.73 -18.33
CA TRP A 434 3.70 -8.80 -19.25
C TRP A 434 4.00 -8.27 -20.65
N THR A 435 3.15 -7.40 -21.17
CA THR A 435 3.32 -6.75 -22.48
C THR A 435 4.59 -5.91 -22.53
N ALA A 436 4.84 -5.08 -21.49
CA ALA A 436 6.05 -4.26 -21.38
C ALA A 436 7.32 -5.12 -21.36
N PHE A 437 7.33 -6.23 -20.62
CA PHE A 437 8.42 -7.19 -20.65
C PHE A 437 8.64 -7.78 -22.06
N LEU A 438 7.58 -8.19 -22.74
CA LEU A 438 7.68 -8.76 -24.10
C LEU A 438 8.21 -7.73 -25.10
N ILE A 439 7.82 -6.47 -24.99
CA ILE A 439 8.36 -5.39 -25.84
C ILE A 439 9.84 -5.23 -25.55
N ALA A 440 10.22 -5.04 -24.30
CA ALA A 440 11.60 -4.77 -23.90
C ALA A 440 12.58 -5.90 -24.26
N THR A 441 12.14 -7.15 -24.25
CA THR A 441 12.98 -8.29 -24.63
C THR A 441 13.09 -8.50 -26.14
N ASN A 442 12.22 -7.91 -26.94
CA ASN A 442 12.21 -8.04 -28.40
C ASN A 442 12.62 -6.76 -29.13
N GLU A 443 12.84 -5.64 -28.43
CA GLU A 443 13.39 -4.42 -29.00
C GLU A 443 14.91 -4.42 -29.04
N ILE A 444 15.48 -3.45 -29.73
CA ILE A 444 16.92 -3.15 -29.62
C ILE A 444 17.11 -2.24 -28.42
N GLU A 445 17.55 -2.81 -27.29
CA GLU A 445 17.59 -2.14 -25.98
C GLU A 445 18.27 -0.76 -25.99
N SER A 446 19.34 -0.58 -26.78
CA SER A 446 20.06 0.68 -26.91
C SER A 446 19.29 1.78 -27.66
N ARG A 447 18.17 1.45 -28.26
CA ARG A 447 17.28 2.39 -28.98
C ARG A 447 16.11 2.87 -28.12
N HIS A 448 15.92 2.30 -26.92
CA HIS A 448 14.95 2.78 -25.97
C HIS A 448 15.25 4.24 -25.59
N ARG A 449 14.24 5.10 -25.57
CA ARG A 449 14.46 6.54 -25.49
C ARG A 449 14.18 7.14 -24.13
N VAL A 450 13.27 6.58 -23.40
CA VAL A 450 12.87 7.07 -22.08
C VAL A 450 13.50 6.17 -21.01
N ASP A 451 14.13 6.74 -20.02
CA ASP A 451 14.64 5.99 -18.87
C ASP A 451 13.64 5.98 -17.72
N LEU A 452 13.76 5.00 -16.84
CA LEU A 452 12.86 4.83 -15.69
C LEU A 452 12.93 6.04 -14.73
N ASP A 453 14.08 6.68 -14.60
CA ASP A 453 14.25 7.84 -13.73
C ASP A 453 13.44 9.05 -14.24
N ALA A 454 13.41 9.28 -15.56
CA ALA A 454 12.59 10.31 -16.19
C ALA A 454 11.09 10.02 -16.00
N THR A 455 10.69 8.77 -16.14
CA THR A 455 9.30 8.35 -15.96
C THR A 455 8.84 8.48 -14.50
N ILE A 456 9.70 8.13 -13.53
CA ILE A 456 9.41 8.34 -12.09
C ILE A 456 9.30 9.84 -11.77
N LYS A 457 10.16 10.67 -12.36
CA LYS A 457 10.04 12.13 -12.22
C LYS A 457 8.74 12.64 -12.79
N THR A 458 8.33 12.15 -13.96
CA THR A 458 7.05 12.51 -14.60
C THR A 458 5.87 12.05 -13.77
N LEU A 459 5.95 10.87 -13.15
CA LEU A 459 4.96 10.39 -12.18
C LEU A 459 4.77 11.39 -11.02
N ALA A 460 5.87 11.89 -10.45
CA ALA A 460 5.84 12.87 -9.37
C ALA A 460 5.24 14.21 -9.82
N ASP A 461 5.64 14.70 -10.98
CA ASP A 461 5.16 15.96 -11.55
C ASP A 461 3.67 15.87 -11.89
N THR A 462 3.25 14.84 -12.62
CA THR A 462 1.84 14.58 -12.95
C THR A 462 0.98 14.42 -11.70
N GLY A 463 1.50 13.70 -10.69
CA GLY A 463 0.81 13.56 -9.40
C GLY A 463 0.61 14.91 -8.70
N ARG A 464 1.59 15.80 -8.74
CA ARG A 464 1.49 17.15 -8.17
C ARG A 464 0.45 17.99 -8.90
N ASP A 465 0.46 17.94 -10.22
CA ASP A 465 -0.42 18.75 -11.08
C ASP A 465 -1.85 18.21 -11.17
N MET A 466 -2.06 16.93 -10.82
CA MET A 466 -3.41 16.33 -10.78
C MET A 466 -4.28 17.05 -9.76
N ASN A 467 -5.49 17.42 -10.17
CA ASN A 467 -6.45 18.07 -9.27
C ASN A 467 -6.83 17.16 -8.10
N ALA A 468 -6.92 17.71 -6.89
CA ALA A 468 -7.21 16.99 -5.66
C ALA A 468 -8.46 16.11 -5.71
N LYS A 469 -9.51 16.53 -6.44
CA LYS A 469 -10.75 15.77 -6.60
C LYS A 469 -10.58 14.41 -7.30
N TYR A 470 -9.44 14.17 -7.96
CA TYR A 470 -9.06 12.91 -8.60
C TYR A 470 -8.08 12.09 -7.79
N LYS A 471 -7.85 12.43 -6.51
CA LYS A 471 -6.88 11.81 -5.63
C LYS A 471 -7.55 11.17 -4.40
N GLU A 472 -8.20 10.03 -4.63
CA GLU A 472 -8.82 9.21 -3.57
C GLU A 472 -9.90 9.97 -2.74
N THR A 473 -10.66 10.86 -3.40
CA THR A 473 -11.72 11.65 -2.75
C THR A 473 -13.13 11.22 -3.13
N SER A 474 -13.29 10.49 -4.23
CA SER A 474 -14.59 10.14 -4.82
C SER A 474 -15.45 11.38 -5.22
N GLU A 475 -14.81 12.54 -5.39
CA GLU A 475 -15.48 13.81 -5.73
C GLU A 475 -15.57 14.06 -7.23
N ALA A 476 -14.98 13.20 -8.06
CA ALA A 476 -14.95 13.36 -9.52
C ALA A 476 -14.90 12.01 -10.24
N GLY A 477 -14.77 12.04 -11.57
CA GLY A 477 -14.56 10.87 -12.41
C GLY A 477 -15.70 9.86 -12.34
N LEU A 478 -15.36 8.57 -12.29
CA LEU A 478 -16.35 7.48 -12.24
C LEU A 478 -17.23 7.53 -11.00
N ALA A 479 -16.70 8.02 -9.88
CA ALA A 479 -17.46 8.12 -8.63
C ALA A 479 -18.66 9.04 -8.74
N GLN A 480 -18.61 10.06 -9.61
CA GLN A 480 -19.72 11.01 -9.83
C GLN A 480 -20.60 10.64 -11.03
N ASN A 481 -20.12 9.80 -11.93
CA ASN A 481 -20.83 9.46 -13.18
C ASN A 481 -21.52 8.09 -13.11
N LEU A 482 -21.29 7.30 -12.06
CA LEU A 482 -21.99 6.04 -11.81
C LEU A 482 -23.08 6.24 -10.76
N THR A 483 -24.34 6.09 -11.17
CA THR A 483 -25.47 6.06 -10.24
C THR A 483 -25.54 4.70 -9.57
N ILE A 484 -25.44 4.66 -8.25
CA ILE A 484 -25.68 3.46 -7.46
C ILE A 484 -27.17 3.46 -7.09
N CYS A 485 -27.94 2.55 -7.69
CA CYS A 485 -29.36 2.38 -7.42
C CYS A 485 -29.59 1.35 -6.30
#